data_568559e4632d8c1fffdc3d30c59f1127
#
_entry.id   568559e4632d8c1fffdc3d30c59f1127
#
_cell.length_a   1.000
_cell.length_b   1.000
_cell.length_c   1.000
_cell.angle_alpha   90.00
_cell.angle_beta   90.00
_cell.angle_gamma   90.00
#
_symmetry.space_group_name_H-M   'P 1'
#
loop_
_entity.id
_entity.type
_entity.pdbx_description
1 polymer ?
#
loop_
_entity_poly.entity_id
_entity_poly.type
_entity_poly.pdbx_seq_one_letter_code
_entity_poly.pdbx_strand_id
1 'polypeptide(L)'
;FTDPCNVKNDTFREYIMATNHSIPKDKSMFWGGVYGLVHRYSNRGQSKITLEDTMPGYLTDGLSFCGDNRTSDGIARENFTCPSTNLTANCSSTVSNVFWTSVSINFAKSATGEIFVMLNASGNPIYRNNSYFRMYEVPNLTSGTVTKATAYIVSESPISKGSLCGSDSMLELKTQLAEKDIDFECQENPREVMYILCGDNPGADVCSSIWVTSTSSRSKLNCCFWLYIAFSVFTFSAWF
;
A
#
# COMPACT_ATOMS: atom_id res chain seq x y z
N PHE A 1 5.01 27.86 13.09
CA PHE A 1 4.91 27.16 14.39
C PHE A 1 5.89 27.80 15.37
N THR A 2 5.41 28.22 16.53
CA THR A 2 6.27 28.79 17.61
C THR A 2 7.06 27.71 18.33
N ASP A 3 6.53 26.47 18.36
CA ASP A 3 7.17 25.28 18.93
C ASP A 3 6.88 24.05 18.04
N PRO A 4 7.85 23.54 17.26
CA PRO A 4 7.67 22.41 16.38
C PRO A 4 7.50 21.07 17.11
N CYS A 5 7.74 21.04 18.42
CA CYS A 5 7.59 19.86 19.30
C CYS A 5 6.26 19.81 20.06
N ASN A 6 5.45 20.86 19.97
CA ASN A 6 4.17 20.95 20.69
C ASN A 6 3.06 21.41 19.74
N VAL A 7 2.91 20.70 18.65
CA VAL A 7 1.87 20.98 17.63
C VAL A 7 0.54 20.44 18.13
N LYS A 8 -0.51 21.28 18.06
CA LYS A 8 -1.85 20.87 18.48
C LYS A 8 -2.50 19.96 17.45
N ASN A 9 -3.32 19.01 17.88
CA ASN A 9 -4.00 18.05 17.01
C ASN A 9 -4.96 18.70 16.01
N ASP A 10 -5.47 19.89 16.27
CA ASP A 10 -6.40 20.62 15.39
C ASP A 10 -5.70 21.58 14.41
N THR A 11 -4.35 21.67 14.47
CA THR A 11 -3.56 22.59 13.65
C THR A 11 -3.85 22.46 12.15
N PHE A 12 -4.08 21.26 11.65
CA PHE A 12 -4.32 21.01 10.23
C PHE A 12 -5.80 20.91 9.86
N ARG A 13 -6.70 21.21 10.78
CA ARG A 13 -8.14 21.09 10.56
C ARG A 13 -8.64 21.86 9.34
N GLU A 14 -8.26 23.13 9.23
CA GLU A 14 -8.70 23.98 8.09
C GLU A 14 -8.12 23.48 6.76
N TYR A 15 -6.85 23.07 6.76
CA TYR A 15 -6.23 22.47 5.59
C TYR A 15 -6.96 21.20 5.14
N ILE A 16 -7.23 20.28 6.08
CA ILE A 16 -7.95 19.04 5.79
C ILE A 16 -9.36 19.35 5.26
N MET A 17 -10.08 20.28 5.88
CA MET A 17 -11.41 20.66 5.40
C MET A 17 -11.39 21.26 4.00
N ALA A 18 -10.38 22.09 3.69
CA ALA A 18 -10.24 22.72 2.37
C ALA A 18 -9.81 21.72 1.27
N THR A 19 -9.08 20.67 1.63
CA THR A 19 -8.56 19.66 0.69
C THR A 19 -9.37 18.36 0.69
N ASN A 20 -10.38 18.25 1.56
CA ASN A 20 -11.20 17.05 1.66
C ASN A 20 -12.04 16.85 0.39
N HIS A 21 -12.07 15.63 -0.09
CA HIS A 21 -12.90 15.20 -1.22
C HIS A 21 -13.39 13.77 -1.00
N SER A 22 -14.47 13.41 -1.69
CA SER A 22 -15.02 12.06 -1.62
C SER A 22 -14.08 11.05 -2.27
N ILE A 23 -13.88 9.91 -1.60
CA ILE A 23 -13.20 8.76 -2.18
C ILE A 23 -14.28 7.85 -2.78
N PRO A 24 -14.13 7.41 -4.04
CA PRO A 24 -15.07 6.48 -4.64
C PRO A 24 -15.16 5.19 -3.82
N LYS A 25 -16.37 4.63 -3.75
CA LYS A 25 -16.64 3.38 -3.05
C LYS A 25 -15.71 2.26 -3.56
N ASP A 26 -15.26 1.38 -2.65
CA ASP A 26 -14.42 0.22 -2.92
C ASP A 26 -13.01 0.56 -3.49
N LYS A 27 -12.53 1.79 -3.21
CA LYS A 27 -11.25 2.26 -3.73
C LYS A 27 -10.17 2.52 -2.67
N SER A 28 -10.52 2.67 -1.40
CA SER A 28 -9.55 3.02 -0.36
C SER A 28 -8.53 1.90 -0.15
N MET A 29 -7.24 2.27 -0.22
CA MET A 29 -6.10 1.38 -0.06
C MET A 29 -5.19 1.87 1.04
N PHE A 30 -5.15 1.15 2.15
CA PHE A 30 -4.22 1.37 3.27
C PHE A 30 -2.95 0.57 3.06
N TRP A 31 -1.88 0.89 3.79
CA TRP A 31 -0.64 0.15 3.65
C TRP A 31 0.25 0.21 4.89
N GLY A 32 1.19 -0.74 4.97
CA GLY A 32 2.21 -0.77 6.03
C GLY A 32 3.51 -1.42 5.56
N GLY A 33 4.57 -0.60 5.43
CA GLY A 33 5.92 -1.06 5.08
C GLY A 33 6.12 -1.51 3.64
N VAL A 34 5.27 -1.06 2.70
CA VAL A 34 5.29 -1.43 1.27
C VAL A 34 5.08 -0.23 0.35
N TYR A 35 5.58 0.96 0.71
CA TYR A 35 5.35 2.22 0.01
C TYR A 35 5.48 2.09 -1.52
N GLY A 36 6.65 1.71 -2.02
CA GLY A 36 6.88 1.63 -3.47
C GLY A 36 5.93 0.67 -4.20
N LEU A 37 5.67 -0.50 -3.58
CA LEU A 37 4.81 -1.52 -4.18
C LEU A 37 3.34 -1.11 -4.20
N VAL A 38 2.83 -0.54 -3.10
CA VAL A 38 1.43 -0.12 -3.02
C VAL A 38 1.12 1.00 -4.00
N HIS A 39 2.01 1.98 -4.18
CA HIS A 39 1.82 3.08 -5.13
C HIS A 39 1.88 2.59 -6.59
N ARG A 40 2.67 1.57 -6.88
CA ARG A 40 2.64 0.94 -8.20
C ARG A 40 1.36 0.14 -8.43
N TYR A 41 0.88 -0.55 -7.40
CA TYR A 41 -0.38 -1.30 -7.46
C TYR A 41 -1.59 -0.37 -7.57
N SER A 42 -1.64 0.72 -6.81
CA SER A 42 -2.70 1.73 -6.90
C SER A 42 -2.71 2.45 -8.24
N ASN A 43 -1.58 2.41 -8.96
CA ASN A 43 -1.39 3.12 -10.22
C ASN A 43 -1.75 4.60 -10.10
N ARG A 44 -1.23 5.25 -9.07
CA ARG A 44 -1.48 6.66 -8.77
C ARG A 44 -2.98 6.99 -8.69
N GLY A 45 -3.73 6.20 -7.92
CA GLY A 45 -5.15 6.40 -7.72
C GLY A 45 -6.08 5.88 -8.83
N GLN A 46 -5.56 5.30 -9.90
CA GLN A 46 -6.41 4.78 -10.99
C GLN A 46 -7.12 3.48 -10.60
N SER A 47 -6.43 2.52 -9.99
CA SER A 47 -7.02 1.24 -9.58
C SER A 47 -7.54 1.30 -8.15
N LYS A 48 -6.74 1.80 -7.23
CA LYS A 48 -7.04 2.05 -5.82
C LYS A 48 -6.52 3.44 -5.44
N ILE A 49 -6.97 3.98 -4.33
CA ILE A 49 -6.59 5.30 -3.84
C ILE A 49 -5.92 5.13 -2.49
N THR A 50 -4.65 5.47 -2.39
CA THR A 50 -3.93 5.57 -1.12
C THR A 50 -4.14 6.95 -0.51
N LEU A 51 -3.70 7.16 0.72
CA LEU A 51 -3.73 8.48 1.34
C LEU A 51 -2.97 9.52 0.51
N GLU A 52 -1.82 9.14 -0.03
CA GLU A 52 -0.94 9.98 -0.85
C GLU A 52 -1.52 10.31 -2.24
N ASP A 53 -2.50 9.53 -2.71
CA ASP A 53 -3.27 9.82 -3.94
C ASP A 53 -4.41 10.82 -3.69
N THR A 54 -4.75 11.11 -2.43
CA THR A 54 -5.74 12.15 -2.07
C THR A 54 -5.12 13.55 -2.13
N MET A 55 -5.94 14.58 -2.31
CA MET A 55 -5.42 15.95 -2.36
C MET A 55 -4.57 16.34 -1.13
N PRO A 56 -4.99 16.06 0.13
CA PRO A 56 -4.16 16.39 1.28
C PRO A 56 -2.85 15.61 1.33
N GLY A 57 -2.85 14.33 0.94
CA GLY A 57 -1.64 13.53 0.88
C GLY A 57 -0.74 13.93 -0.28
N TYR A 58 -1.28 14.08 -1.48
CA TYR A 58 -0.53 14.41 -2.69
C TYR A 58 0.24 15.75 -2.59
N LEU A 59 -0.39 16.77 -2.00
CA LEU A 59 0.24 18.10 -1.85
C LEU A 59 1.39 18.10 -0.84
N THR A 60 1.47 17.08 0.02
CA THR A 60 2.43 17.00 1.13
C THR A 60 3.35 15.80 1.05
N ASP A 61 3.08 14.85 0.14
CA ASP A 61 3.93 13.68 -0.08
C ASP A 61 5.33 14.13 -0.55
N GLY A 62 6.35 13.59 0.13
CA GLY A 62 7.75 13.97 -0.09
C GLY A 62 8.17 15.32 0.49
N LEU A 63 7.29 16.05 1.23
CA LEU A 63 7.71 17.22 1.99
C LEU A 63 8.37 16.80 3.31
N SER A 64 9.47 17.48 3.65
CA SER A 64 10.09 17.38 4.98
C SER A 64 9.56 18.48 5.88
N PHE A 65 8.99 18.10 7.01
CA PHE A 65 8.59 19.03 8.04
C PHE A 65 9.73 19.32 9.00
N CYS A 66 9.79 20.55 9.51
CA CYS A 66 10.78 20.92 10.54
C CYS A 66 10.67 19.97 11.74
N GLY A 67 11.80 19.34 12.10
CA GLY A 67 11.85 18.36 13.17
C GLY A 67 11.68 16.90 12.73
N ASP A 68 11.48 16.65 11.47
CA ASP A 68 11.51 15.32 10.92
C ASP A 68 12.92 14.96 10.45
N ASN A 69 13.53 13.94 11.07
CA ASN A 69 14.82 13.40 10.66
C ASN A 69 14.72 12.33 9.57
N ARG A 70 13.51 12.03 9.14
CA ARG A 70 13.24 11.02 8.12
C ARG A 70 12.88 11.66 6.79
N THR A 71 13.80 11.56 5.84
CA THR A 71 13.46 11.74 4.43
C THR A 71 12.76 10.47 3.96
N SER A 72 11.55 10.56 3.47
CA SER A 72 10.74 9.40 3.09
C SER A 72 11.35 8.60 1.93
N ASP A 73 12.17 9.23 1.10
CA ASP A 73 12.86 8.63 -0.05
C ASP A 73 14.30 9.14 -0.25
N GLY A 74 14.82 9.91 0.73
CA GLY A 74 16.14 10.54 0.63
C GLY A 74 16.19 11.76 -0.30
N ILE A 75 15.07 12.21 -0.84
CA ILE A 75 15.00 13.39 -1.70
C ILE A 75 14.40 14.55 -0.88
N ALA A 76 15.24 15.39 -0.31
CA ALA A 76 14.83 16.68 0.24
C ALA A 76 14.31 17.57 -0.90
N ARG A 77 13.00 17.66 -1.09
CA ARG A 77 12.42 18.44 -2.18
C ARG A 77 12.46 19.94 -1.99
N GLU A 78 12.67 20.45 -0.79
CA GLU A 78 13.01 21.86 -0.58
C GLU A 78 13.82 22.07 0.69
N ASN A 79 14.86 22.90 0.60
CA ASN A 79 15.62 23.39 1.75
C ASN A 79 14.75 24.39 2.54
N PHE A 80 13.76 23.91 3.29
CA PHE A 80 13.23 24.72 4.37
C PHE A 80 14.33 24.82 5.43
N THR A 81 14.96 25.98 5.54
CA THR A 81 15.81 26.29 6.68
C THR A 81 14.93 26.28 7.92
N CYS A 82 14.80 25.12 8.51
CA CYS A 82 14.21 25.01 9.83
C CYS A 82 15.11 25.75 10.81
N PRO A 83 14.57 26.60 11.70
CA PRO A 83 15.35 27.14 12.78
C PRO A 83 16.08 25.97 13.46
N SER A 84 17.39 26.14 13.72
CA SER A 84 18.20 25.09 14.36
C SER A 84 17.69 24.87 15.79
N THR A 85 16.59 24.14 15.91
CA THR A 85 16.11 23.66 17.18
C THR A 85 16.76 22.29 17.36
N ASN A 86 17.60 22.15 18.39
CA ASN A 86 18.00 20.86 18.91
C ASN A 86 16.69 20.16 19.36
N LEU A 87 16.01 19.50 18.40
CA LEU A 87 14.87 18.64 18.71
C LEU A 87 15.42 17.46 19.51
N THR A 88 15.31 17.60 20.82
CA THR A 88 15.67 16.54 21.76
C THR A 88 14.80 15.31 21.46
N ALA A 89 15.33 14.12 21.71
CA ALA A 89 14.75 12.81 21.41
C ALA A 89 13.32 12.54 21.95
N ASN A 90 12.70 13.50 22.63
CA ASN A 90 11.41 13.38 23.31
C ASN A 90 10.29 14.22 22.71
N CYS A 91 10.40 14.64 21.45
CA CYS A 91 9.36 15.39 20.76
C CYS A 91 8.22 14.45 20.32
N SER A 92 7.13 14.40 21.08
CA SER A 92 6.00 13.50 20.82
C SER A 92 4.94 14.08 19.87
N SER A 93 4.89 15.40 19.71
CA SER A 93 3.90 16.12 18.90
C SER A 93 4.57 16.94 17.81
N THR A 94 5.34 16.28 16.92
CA THR A 94 5.98 16.97 15.79
C THR A 94 4.94 17.36 14.73
N VAL A 95 5.28 18.36 13.92
CA VAL A 95 4.47 18.80 12.78
C VAL A 95 4.10 17.59 11.88
N SER A 96 5.08 16.76 11.56
CA SER A 96 4.89 15.56 10.75
C SER A 96 3.92 14.56 11.38
N ASN A 97 4.12 14.23 12.67
CA ASN A 97 3.24 13.27 13.36
C ASN A 97 1.80 13.77 13.44
N VAL A 98 1.57 15.04 13.78
CA VAL A 98 0.22 15.60 13.89
C VAL A 98 -0.43 15.70 12.52
N PHE A 99 0.32 16.08 11.48
CA PHE A 99 -0.18 16.14 10.12
C PHE A 99 -0.63 14.75 9.65
N TRP A 100 0.28 13.77 9.61
CA TRP A 100 -0.01 12.44 9.10
C TRP A 100 -1.09 11.71 9.92
N THR A 101 -1.11 11.91 11.24
CA THR A 101 -2.20 11.40 12.08
C THR A 101 -3.55 11.98 11.66
N SER A 102 -3.61 13.29 11.46
CA SER A 102 -4.87 13.97 11.13
C SER A 102 -5.41 13.57 9.76
N VAL A 103 -4.54 13.48 8.74
CA VAL A 103 -4.96 13.08 7.39
C VAL A 103 -5.29 11.59 7.31
N SER A 104 -4.57 10.70 8.03
CA SER A 104 -4.89 9.28 8.15
C SER A 104 -6.27 9.04 8.78
N ILE A 105 -6.59 9.76 9.86
CA ILE A 105 -7.92 9.71 10.48
C ILE A 105 -9.00 10.14 9.49
N ASN A 106 -8.78 11.24 8.76
CA ASN A 106 -9.74 11.73 7.78
C ASN A 106 -9.92 10.76 6.60
N PHE A 107 -8.83 10.18 6.11
CA PHE A 107 -8.85 9.17 5.06
C PHE A 107 -9.65 7.94 5.47
N ALA A 108 -9.43 7.41 6.67
CA ALA A 108 -10.18 6.27 7.20
C ALA A 108 -11.68 6.58 7.34
N LYS A 109 -12.06 7.77 7.84
CA LYS A 109 -13.46 8.21 7.94
C LYS A 109 -14.14 8.39 6.58
N SER A 110 -13.39 8.69 5.53
CA SER A 110 -13.89 8.88 4.17
C SER A 110 -14.02 7.58 3.38
N ALA A 111 -13.47 6.47 3.91
CA ALA A 111 -13.52 5.16 3.25
C ALA A 111 -14.92 4.57 3.25
N THR A 112 -15.33 3.98 2.11
CA THR A 112 -16.67 3.40 1.94
C THR A 112 -16.63 2.07 1.19
N GLY A 113 -17.53 1.15 1.53
CA GLY A 113 -17.64 -0.17 0.92
C GLY A 113 -16.50 -1.11 1.30
N GLU A 114 -15.88 -1.77 0.34
CA GLU A 114 -14.71 -2.60 0.57
C GLU A 114 -13.45 -1.73 0.62
N ILE A 115 -12.66 -1.92 1.67
CA ILE A 115 -11.31 -1.33 1.81
C ILE A 115 -10.24 -2.40 1.59
N PHE A 116 -9.06 -1.95 1.22
CA PHE A 116 -7.90 -2.80 1.02
C PHE A 116 -6.75 -2.35 1.91
N VAL A 117 -5.92 -3.28 2.36
CA VAL A 117 -4.69 -2.96 3.06
C VAL A 117 -3.55 -3.86 2.58
N MET A 118 -2.41 -3.27 2.23
CA MET A 118 -1.22 -4.02 1.85
C MET A 118 -0.18 -3.95 2.96
N LEU A 119 0.24 -5.12 3.47
CA LEU A 119 1.15 -5.23 4.60
C LEU A 119 2.40 -6.05 4.22
N ASN A 120 3.55 -5.61 4.70
CA ASN A 120 4.81 -6.31 4.52
C ASN A 120 4.90 -7.50 5.49
N ALA A 121 5.05 -8.70 4.95
CA ALA A 121 5.21 -9.93 5.71
C ALA A 121 6.50 -9.99 6.56
N SER A 122 7.54 -9.20 6.20
CA SER A 122 8.78 -9.13 7.01
C SER A 122 8.59 -8.39 8.33
N GLY A 123 7.43 -7.74 8.54
CA GLY A 123 7.06 -7.13 9.81
C GLY A 123 6.85 -8.19 10.91
N ASN A 124 7.37 -7.93 12.10
CA ASN A 124 7.10 -8.76 13.27
C ASN A 124 6.67 -7.86 14.44
N PRO A 125 5.37 -7.79 14.73
CA PRO A 125 4.23 -8.42 14.02
C PRO A 125 3.93 -7.79 12.64
N ILE A 126 3.20 -8.50 11.76
CA ILE A 126 2.75 -8.01 10.44
C ILE A 126 1.84 -6.78 10.62
N TYR A 127 0.82 -6.89 11.46
CA TYR A 127 -0.03 -5.79 11.90
C TYR A 127 0.65 -5.08 13.07
N ARG A 128 1.56 -4.15 12.74
CA ARG A 128 2.47 -3.53 13.72
C ARG A 128 1.75 -2.63 14.70
N ASN A 129 2.13 -2.73 15.99
CA ASN A 129 1.53 -1.97 17.09
C ASN A 129 1.64 -0.43 16.91
N ASN A 130 2.67 0.04 16.23
CA ASN A 130 2.96 1.45 16.01
C ASN A 130 2.72 1.92 14.56
N SER A 131 1.99 1.15 13.75
CA SER A 131 1.62 1.58 12.40
C SER A 131 0.46 2.58 12.45
N TYR A 132 0.44 3.51 11.49
CA TYR A 132 -0.69 4.43 11.31
C TYR A 132 -2.00 3.67 11.09
N PHE A 133 -1.94 2.58 10.31
CA PHE A 133 -3.10 1.73 10.05
C PHE A 133 -3.72 1.22 11.36
N ARG A 134 -2.89 0.70 12.28
CA ARG A 134 -3.39 0.19 13.58
C ARG A 134 -3.84 1.28 14.52
N MET A 135 -3.03 2.33 14.67
CA MET A 135 -3.25 3.34 15.72
C MET A 135 -4.35 4.35 15.37
N TYR A 136 -4.48 4.68 14.08
CA TYR A 136 -5.31 5.79 13.67
C TYR A 136 -6.35 5.42 12.60
N GLU A 137 -6.07 4.48 11.71
CA GLU A 137 -6.96 4.20 10.59
C GLU A 137 -8.03 3.18 10.96
N VAL A 138 -7.67 2.00 11.45
CA VAL A 138 -8.65 0.98 11.89
C VAL A 138 -9.62 1.52 12.94
N PRO A 139 -9.20 2.25 14.00
CA PRO A 139 -10.14 2.81 14.96
C PRO A 139 -11.14 3.80 14.37
N ASN A 140 -10.78 4.48 13.27
CA ASN A 140 -11.60 5.50 12.62
C ASN A 140 -12.38 5.01 11.39
N LEU A 141 -12.32 3.72 11.04
CA LEU A 141 -13.24 3.12 10.07
C LEU A 141 -14.67 3.17 10.62
N THR A 142 -15.62 3.58 9.77
CA THR A 142 -17.02 3.76 10.16
C THR A 142 -17.81 2.49 9.89
N SER A 143 -18.39 1.89 10.94
CA SER A 143 -19.33 0.77 10.85
C SER A 143 -20.52 1.11 9.95
N GLY A 144 -20.96 0.16 9.14
CA GLY A 144 -22.06 0.33 8.19
C GLY A 144 -21.69 1.12 6.92
N THR A 145 -20.58 1.89 6.95
CA THR A 145 -20.06 2.58 5.76
C THR A 145 -18.99 1.75 5.09
N VAL A 146 -18.05 1.21 5.87
CA VAL A 146 -17.12 0.17 5.44
C VAL A 146 -17.76 -1.18 5.75
N THR A 147 -17.85 -2.05 4.75
CA THR A 147 -18.51 -3.35 4.87
C THR A 147 -17.53 -4.52 4.87
N LYS A 148 -16.35 -4.36 4.27
CA LYS A 148 -15.34 -5.40 4.15
C LYS A 148 -13.94 -4.80 4.14
N ALA A 149 -12.97 -5.53 4.68
CA ALA A 149 -11.56 -5.23 4.60
C ALA A 149 -10.81 -6.44 4.02
N THR A 150 -10.09 -6.24 2.91
CA THR A 150 -9.25 -7.25 2.28
C THR A 150 -7.78 -6.92 2.51
N ALA A 151 -7.07 -7.78 3.25
CA ALA A 151 -5.65 -7.63 3.53
C ALA A 151 -4.81 -8.42 2.52
N TYR A 152 -3.85 -7.76 1.88
CA TYR A 152 -2.81 -8.33 1.04
C TYR A 152 -1.51 -8.41 1.82
N ILE A 153 -1.10 -9.61 2.19
CA ILE A 153 0.18 -9.84 2.88
C ILE A 153 1.23 -10.17 1.84
N VAL A 154 2.26 -9.33 1.72
CA VAL A 154 3.26 -9.44 0.66
C VAL A 154 4.62 -9.80 1.24
N SER A 155 5.25 -10.84 0.68
CA SER A 155 6.59 -11.31 1.03
C SER A 155 7.46 -11.45 -0.20
N GLU A 156 8.72 -11.02 -0.10
CA GLU A 156 9.76 -11.29 -1.10
C GLU A 156 10.35 -12.71 -1.00
N SER A 157 10.11 -13.38 0.15
CA SER A 157 10.54 -14.76 0.39
C SER A 157 9.36 -15.73 0.27
N PRO A 158 9.61 -16.99 -0.14
CA PRO A 158 8.59 -18.03 -0.14
C PRO A 158 8.00 -18.24 1.26
N ILE A 159 6.70 -18.36 1.34
CA ILE A 159 5.97 -18.58 2.60
C ILE A 159 5.13 -19.85 2.51
N SER A 160 4.93 -20.49 3.64
CA SER A 160 3.94 -21.57 3.75
C SER A 160 2.54 -20.98 3.66
N LYS A 161 1.73 -21.49 2.75
CA LYS A 161 0.37 -21.00 2.52
C LYS A 161 -0.45 -21.03 3.84
N GLY A 162 -1.12 -19.93 4.13
CA GLY A 162 -1.96 -19.78 5.32
C GLY A 162 -1.20 -19.42 6.59
N SER A 163 0.14 -19.34 6.56
CA SER A 163 0.95 -19.07 7.75
C SER A 163 0.89 -17.61 8.20
N LEU A 164 0.79 -16.68 7.26
CA LEU A 164 0.80 -15.25 7.54
C LEU A 164 -0.59 -14.73 7.91
N CYS A 165 -1.62 -15.11 7.18
CA CYS A 165 -3.01 -14.75 7.47
C CYS A 165 -3.51 -15.36 8.81
N GLY A 166 -2.91 -16.47 9.24
CA GLY A 166 -3.19 -17.12 10.52
C GLY A 166 -2.37 -16.60 11.71
N SER A 167 -1.49 -15.62 11.51
CA SER A 167 -0.68 -15.07 12.61
C SER A 167 -1.51 -14.34 13.65
N ASP A 168 -1.06 -14.31 14.90
CA ASP A 168 -1.77 -13.68 16.02
C ASP A 168 -2.14 -12.23 15.72
N SER A 169 -1.23 -11.46 15.09
CA SER A 169 -1.50 -10.07 14.77
C SER A 169 -2.57 -9.88 13.68
N MET A 170 -2.69 -10.82 12.74
CA MET A 170 -3.74 -10.77 11.72
C MET A 170 -5.09 -11.24 12.28
N LEU A 171 -5.09 -12.18 13.24
CA LEU A 171 -6.28 -12.56 14.00
C LEU A 171 -6.76 -11.40 14.87
N GLU A 172 -5.85 -10.62 15.46
CA GLU A 172 -6.17 -9.40 16.18
C GLU A 172 -6.83 -8.34 15.27
N LEU A 173 -6.27 -8.09 14.08
CA LEU A 173 -6.89 -7.21 13.09
C LEU A 173 -8.31 -7.67 12.72
N LYS A 174 -8.48 -8.98 12.48
CA LYS A 174 -9.79 -9.57 12.20
C LYS A 174 -10.78 -9.32 13.33
N THR A 175 -10.35 -9.47 14.59
CA THR A 175 -11.19 -9.23 15.76
C THR A 175 -11.61 -7.75 15.85
N GLN A 176 -10.67 -6.82 15.69
CA GLN A 176 -10.96 -5.37 15.72
C GLN A 176 -11.93 -4.93 14.60
N LEU A 177 -11.83 -5.55 13.43
CA LEU A 177 -12.77 -5.29 12.32
C LEU A 177 -14.15 -5.89 12.60
N ALA A 178 -14.21 -7.10 13.15
CA ALA A 178 -15.47 -7.74 13.54
C ALA A 178 -16.25 -6.95 14.61
N GLU A 179 -15.55 -6.29 15.55
CA GLU A 179 -16.15 -5.38 16.55
C GLU A 179 -16.84 -4.16 15.90
N LYS A 180 -16.55 -3.89 14.64
CA LYS A 180 -17.14 -2.82 13.82
C LYS A 180 -18.11 -3.33 12.75
N ASP A 181 -18.49 -4.61 12.78
CA ASP A 181 -19.31 -5.26 11.75
C ASP A 181 -18.67 -5.18 10.34
N ILE A 182 -17.35 -5.23 10.25
CA ILE A 182 -16.59 -5.23 9.00
C ILE A 182 -16.09 -6.64 8.73
N ASP A 183 -16.50 -7.23 7.61
CA ASP A 183 -16.00 -8.53 7.14
C ASP A 183 -14.50 -8.47 6.84
N PHE A 184 -13.79 -9.55 7.11
CA PHE A 184 -12.35 -9.62 6.89
C PHE A 184 -11.97 -10.76 5.96
N GLU A 185 -11.21 -10.43 4.92
CA GLU A 185 -10.54 -11.37 4.04
C GLU A 185 -9.02 -11.13 4.07
N CYS A 186 -8.24 -12.20 3.96
CA CYS A 186 -6.78 -12.11 3.93
C CYS A 186 -6.24 -12.96 2.79
N GLN A 187 -5.36 -12.38 1.98
CA GLN A 187 -4.70 -13.02 0.84
C GLN A 187 -3.19 -12.90 0.98
N GLU A 188 -2.50 -14.02 0.85
CA GLU A 188 -1.04 -14.08 0.88
C GLU A 188 -0.49 -14.03 -0.54
N ASN A 189 0.41 -13.09 -0.79
CA ASN A 189 1.04 -12.90 -2.09
C ASN A 189 0.04 -12.90 -3.27
N PRO A 190 -0.97 -12.00 -3.30
CA PRO A 190 -1.93 -11.97 -4.41
C PRO A 190 -1.19 -11.84 -5.75
N ARG A 191 -1.61 -12.64 -6.72
CA ARG A 191 -0.87 -12.83 -7.97
C ARG A 191 -0.61 -11.53 -8.73
N GLU A 192 -1.60 -10.64 -8.78
CA GLU A 192 -1.49 -9.35 -9.45
C GLU A 192 -0.46 -8.42 -8.77
N VAL A 193 -0.37 -8.45 -7.44
CA VAL A 193 0.64 -7.70 -6.68
C VAL A 193 2.02 -8.29 -6.91
N MET A 194 2.10 -9.63 -6.94
CA MET A 194 3.37 -10.33 -7.15
C MET A 194 3.96 -10.10 -8.54
N TYR A 195 3.15 -9.90 -9.57
CA TYR A 195 3.66 -9.52 -10.89
C TYR A 195 4.39 -8.17 -10.86
N ILE A 196 3.89 -7.21 -10.08
CA ILE A 196 4.53 -5.90 -9.92
C ILE A 196 5.82 -6.07 -9.12
N LEU A 197 5.77 -6.76 -7.96
CA LEU A 197 6.93 -7.00 -7.13
C LEU A 197 8.04 -7.68 -7.93
N CYS A 198 7.73 -8.73 -8.67
CA CYS A 198 8.72 -9.48 -9.46
C CYS A 198 9.16 -8.75 -10.72
N GLY A 199 8.38 -7.81 -11.22
CA GLY A 199 8.81 -6.90 -12.27
C GLY A 199 9.88 -5.91 -11.77
N ASP A 200 9.75 -5.47 -10.52
CA ASP A 200 10.68 -4.53 -9.89
C ASP A 200 11.92 -5.22 -9.30
N ASN A 201 11.71 -6.39 -8.70
CA ASN A 201 12.74 -7.19 -8.06
C ASN A 201 12.70 -8.65 -8.56
N PRO A 202 13.13 -8.92 -9.80
CA PRO A 202 13.06 -10.27 -10.38
C PRO A 202 13.95 -11.28 -9.66
N GLY A 203 14.91 -10.81 -8.86
CA GLY A 203 15.81 -11.65 -8.04
C GLY A 203 15.21 -12.07 -6.70
N ALA A 204 14.02 -11.62 -6.32
CA ALA A 204 13.37 -12.07 -5.10
C ALA A 204 13.04 -13.57 -5.18
N ASP A 205 13.31 -14.31 -4.10
CA ASP A 205 13.17 -15.78 -4.06
C ASP A 205 11.76 -16.25 -4.43
N VAL A 206 10.73 -15.51 -4.03
CA VAL A 206 9.32 -15.81 -4.34
C VAL A 206 9.04 -15.77 -5.83
N CYS A 207 9.79 -14.99 -6.61
CA CYS A 207 9.51 -14.76 -8.03
C CYS A 207 9.85 -15.97 -8.91
N SER A 208 10.74 -16.87 -8.44
CA SER A 208 11.07 -18.10 -9.15
C SER A 208 9.82 -18.97 -9.42
N SER A 209 8.89 -19.02 -8.47
CA SER A 209 7.64 -19.80 -8.61
C SER A 209 6.61 -19.16 -9.55
N ILE A 210 6.62 -17.83 -9.68
CA ILE A 210 5.67 -17.08 -10.51
C ILE A 210 6.00 -17.23 -11.99
N TRP A 211 7.29 -17.20 -12.35
CA TRP A 211 7.72 -17.32 -13.75
C TRP A 211 7.57 -18.73 -14.29
N VAL A 212 7.73 -19.77 -13.49
CA VAL A 212 7.59 -21.18 -13.91
C VAL A 212 6.17 -21.49 -14.37
N THR A 213 5.15 -20.95 -13.73
CA THR A 213 3.75 -21.18 -14.13
C THR A 213 3.38 -20.52 -15.46
N SER A 214 4.05 -19.42 -15.83
CA SER A 214 3.80 -18.72 -17.10
C SER A 214 4.48 -19.40 -18.31
N THR A 215 5.61 -20.08 -18.10
CA THR A 215 6.31 -20.81 -19.17
C THR A 215 5.61 -22.12 -19.55
N SER A 216 4.97 -22.81 -18.60
CA SER A 216 4.23 -24.04 -18.89
C SER A 216 2.99 -23.82 -19.78
N SER A 217 2.40 -22.62 -19.75
CA SER A 217 1.31 -22.24 -20.66
C SER A 217 1.81 -21.84 -22.06
N ARG A 218 3.04 -21.34 -22.17
CA ARG A 218 3.64 -20.96 -23.47
C ARG A 218 4.12 -22.19 -24.27
N SER A 219 4.56 -23.27 -23.62
CA SER A 219 5.02 -24.47 -24.32
C SER A 219 3.90 -25.17 -25.08
N LYS A 220 2.64 -25.02 -24.68
CA LYS A 220 1.49 -25.57 -25.42
C LYS A 220 1.07 -24.74 -26.64
N LEU A 221 1.37 -23.44 -26.65
CA LEU A 221 1.06 -22.58 -27.82
C LEU A 221 2.16 -22.65 -28.90
N ASN A 222 3.41 -22.88 -28.53
CA ASN A 222 4.50 -23.00 -29.53
C ASN A 222 4.43 -24.26 -30.35
N CYS A 223 3.84 -25.33 -29.86
CA CYS A 223 3.72 -26.58 -30.64
C CYS A 223 2.76 -26.44 -31.85
N CYS A 224 1.73 -25.57 -31.75
CA CYS A 224 0.78 -25.34 -32.87
C CYS A 224 1.29 -24.27 -33.86
N PHE A 225 2.13 -23.35 -33.42
CA PHE A 225 2.63 -22.24 -34.27
C PHE A 225 3.68 -22.74 -35.29
N TRP A 226 4.52 -23.68 -34.90
CA TRP A 226 5.53 -24.27 -35.80
C TRP A 226 4.89 -25.19 -36.87
N LEU A 227 3.79 -25.86 -36.59
CA LEU A 227 3.06 -26.66 -37.57
C LEU A 227 2.39 -25.79 -38.65
N TYR A 228 1.97 -24.57 -38.33
CA TYR A 228 1.36 -23.65 -39.30
C TYR A 228 2.37 -23.07 -40.28
N ILE A 229 3.60 -22.76 -39.81
CA ILE A 229 4.68 -22.20 -40.67
C ILE A 229 5.23 -23.30 -41.59
N ALA A 230 5.33 -24.55 -41.14
CA ALA A 230 5.83 -25.64 -41.95
C ALA A 230 4.87 -25.99 -43.12
N PHE A 231 3.57 -25.83 -42.94
CA PHE A 231 2.60 -26.07 -44.02
C PHE A 231 2.51 -24.91 -45.02
N SER A 232 2.83 -23.69 -44.66
CA SER A 232 2.75 -22.52 -45.54
C SER A 232 3.94 -22.41 -46.52
N VAL A 233 5.08 -23.06 -46.20
CA VAL A 233 6.29 -23.01 -47.04
C VAL A 233 6.24 -24.07 -48.16
N PHE A 234 5.44 -25.15 -48.01
CA PHE A 234 5.34 -26.23 -49.01
C PHE A 234 4.34 -25.98 -50.12
N THR A 235 3.47 -24.96 -50.01
CA THR A 235 2.46 -24.67 -51.06
C THR A 235 2.88 -23.60 -52.07
N PHE A 236 4.06 -22.99 -51.95
CA PHE A 236 4.54 -21.94 -52.87
C PHE A 236 5.55 -22.42 -53.94
N SER A 237 5.91 -23.73 -53.97
CA SER A 237 6.93 -24.25 -54.89
C SER A 237 6.36 -25.03 -56.08
N ALA A 238 5.06 -24.94 -56.39
CA ALA A 238 4.45 -25.70 -57.47
C ALA A 238 3.84 -24.88 -58.62
N TRP A 239 4.28 -23.62 -58.81
CA TRP A 239 3.92 -22.83 -59.99
C TRP A 239 5.12 -21.93 -60.39
N PHE A 240 6.07 -22.52 -61.13
CA PHE A 240 6.90 -21.90 -62.17
C PHE A 240 7.49 -23.02 -63.02
#